data_e771ae4866c4be5c83308dc261512b2d
#
_entry.id   e771ae4866c4be5c83308dc261512b2d
#
_cell.length_a   1.000
_cell.length_b   1.000
_cell.length_c   1.000
_cell.angle_alpha   90.00
_cell.angle_beta   90.00
_cell.angle_gamma   90.00
#
_symmetry.space_group_name_H-M   'P 1'
#
loop_
_entity.id
_entity.type
_entity.pdbx_description
1 polymer ?
#
loop_
_entity_poly.entity_id
_entity_poly.type
_entity_poly.pdbx_seq_one_letter_code
_entity_poly.pdbx_strand_id
1 'polypeptide(L)'
;MKYREDKYGNRLSVLGFGCMRFKKKMGRIEFEKAEKQIMTAFNKGVNYFDTAFIYPGSEAAIGEIFEKNNIRDKVFIATKLPPQLMRSTEILDKLFNEQLKRLRTDHIDFYLMHMMADIKVWERLKSIGIEKWIEDKKKSGEIRQVGFSYHGNSDMFCKIVDAYDWDMCLIQYNYMDEHTQAGRKGLMHAHKKGIPVMIMEPLRGGRLVNNLPAEAKQIFSEHPVQHTPAQWAFRWLYNQPEVSVVLSGMNSEEMVEDNIKTASETEIGELTVNDEEMLKRVVKAINAKLKVGCTGCGYCMPCPQNINISGTFSAYNRHFSDSSFKGFTEYVKATNKFAPASACIGCGKCEQHCPQSIEIRKQLQEAAKVLETPAYKAVSKVFTKKK
;
A
#
# COMPACT_ATOMS: atom_id res chain seq x y z
N MET A 1 -19.79 8.27 8.11
CA MET A 1 -19.04 7.50 7.07
C MET A 1 -19.86 7.44 5.80
N LYS A 2 -19.26 7.67 4.65
CA LYS A 2 -19.89 7.48 3.33
C LYS A 2 -19.61 6.09 2.79
N TYR A 3 -20.49 5.62 1.91
CA TYR A 3 -20.43 4.28 1.34
C TYR A 3 -20.59 4.35 -0.18
N ARG A 4 -19.96 3.40 -0.88
CA ARG A 4 -20.16 3.14 -2.31
C ARG A 4 -20.58 1.69 -2.50
N GLU A 5 -21.41 1.43 -3.47
CA GLU A 5 -21.86 0.07 -3.76
C GLU A 5 -20.89 -0.63 -4.73
N ASP A 6 -20.67 -1.91 -4.49
CA ASP A 6 -20.02 -2.79 -5.45
C ASP A 6 -21.05 -3.32 -6.48
N LYS A 7 -20.58 -4.15 -7.45
CA LYS A 7 -21.47 -4.70 -8.49
C LYS A 7 -22.56 -5.65 -7.95
N TYR A 8 -22.52 -6.03 -6.68
CA TYR A 8 -23.49 -6.90 -6.01
C TYR A 8 -24.38 -6.16 -5.01
N GLY A 9 -24.28 -4.84 -4.95
CA GLY A 9 -25.07 -4.01 -4.03
C GLY A 9 -24.54 -3.98 -2.59
N ASN A 10 -23.33 -4.50 -2.34
CA ASN A 10 -22.72 -4.38 -1.01
C ASN A 10 -22.27 -2.94 -0.78
N ARG A 11 -22.67 -2.35 0.33
CA ARG A 11 -22.30 -1.00 0.75
C ARG A 11 -20.95 -1.00 1.46
N LEU A 12 -19.90 -0.65 0.74
CA LEU A 12 -18.53 -0.57 1.24
C LEU A 12 -18.23 0.85 1.73
N SER A 13 -17.63 0.98 2.92
CA SER A 13 -17.14 2.29 3.39
C SER A 13 -16.06 2.82 2.44
N VAL A 14 -16.14 4.09 2.06
CA VAL A 14 -15.15 4.71 1.15
C VAL A 14 -13.73 4.71 1.73
N LEU A 15 -13.61 4.66 3.07
CA LEU A 15 -12.37 4.40 3.79
C LEU A 15 -12.29 2.93 4.15
N GLY A 16 -11.25 2.24 3.68
CA GLY A 16 -10.90 0.89 4.11
C GLY A 16 -9.72 0.89 5.09
N PHE A 17 -9.73 -0.06 6.03
CA PHE A 17 -8.65 -0.24 6.99
C PHE A 17 -7.58 -1.17 6.43
N GLY A 18 -6.40 -0.63 6.10
CA GLY A 18 -5.24 -1.42 5.65
C GLY A 18 -4.46 -2.02 6.83
N CYS A 19 -4.53 -3.33 7.00
CA CYS A 19 -3.98 -4.05 8.15
C CYS A 19 -2.48 -4.42 8.05
N MET A 20 -1.77 -3.91 7.04
CA MET A 20 -0.33 -4.15 6.85
C MET A 20 0.55 -3.42 7.89
N ARG A 21 0.11 -2.27 8.40
CA ARG A 21 0.95 -1.32 9.12
C ARG A 21 0.66 -1.22 10.62
N PHE A 22 0.12 -2.26 11.22
CA PHE A 22 -0.03 -2.32 12.67
C PHE A 22 1.31 -2.08 13.38
N LYS A 23 1.29 -1.33 14.48
CA LYS A 23 2.47 -1.15 15.33
C LYS A 23 2.95 -2.48 15.86
N LYS A 24 4.27 -2.66 15.88
CA LYS A 24 4.92 -3.88 16.37
C LYS A 24 5.88 -3.57 17.50
N LYS A 25 5.86 -4.42 18.52
CA LYS A 25 6.83 -4.44 19.61
C LYS A 25 7.55 -5.79 19.58
N MET A 26 8.87 -5.80 19.52
CA MET A 26 9.68 -7.03 19.41
C MET A 26 9.24 -7.98 18.27
N GLY A 27 8.84 -7.41 17.12
CA GLY A 27 8.40 -8.18 15.93
C GLY A 27 6.93 -8.66 15.96
N ARG A 28 6.22 -8.52 17.07
CA ARG A 28 4.81 -8.89 17.24
C ARG A 28 3.91 -7.67 17.17
N ILE A 29 2.71 -7.83 16.62
CA ILE A 29 1.69 -6.77 16.59
C ILE A 29 1.31 -6.42 18.04
N GLU A 30 1.23 -5.13 18.35
CA GLU A 30 0.69 -4.63 19.62
C GLU A 30 -0.84 -4.78 19.59
N PHE A 31 -1.32 -5.94 20.02
CA PHE A 31 -2.70 -6.39 19.85
C PHE A 31 -3.73 -5.39 20.39
N GLU A 32 -3.60 -4.94 21.61
CA GLU A 32 -4.54 -4.00 22.25
C GLU A 32 -4.66 -2.67 21.49
N LYS A 33 -3.53 -2.18 20.92
CA LYS A 33 -3.55 -0.99 20.10
C LYS A 33 -4.25 -1.23 18.76
N ALA A 34 -3.97 -2.37 18.14
CA ALA A 34 -4.62 -2.76 16.88
C ALA A 34 -6.13 -2.93 17.09
N GLU A 35 -6.55 -3.61 18.16
CA GLU A 35 -7.95 -3.77 18.53
C GLU A 35 -8.64 -2.43 18.74
N LYS A 36 -8.04 -1.53 19.54
CA LYS A 36 -8.61 -0.21 19.78
C LYS A 36 -8.81 0.59 18.49
N GLN A 37 -7.82 0.58 17.58
CA GLN A 37 -7.88 1.27 16.30
C GLN A 37 -8.95 0.68 15.38
N ILE A 38 -9.02 -0.65 15.27
CA ILE A 38 -10.03 -1.37 14.49
C ILE A 38 -11.43 -1.07 15.03
N MET A 39 -11.64 -1.19 16.35
CA MET A 39 -12.95 -0.97 16.95
C MET A 39 -13.39 0.49 16.87
N THR A 40 -12.46 1.45 17.00
CA THR A 40 -12.77 2.86 16.73
C THR A 40 -13.23 3.06 15.28
N ALA A 41 -12.52 2.48 14.32
CA ALA A 41 -12.89 2.55 12.91
C ALA A 41 -14.24 1.89 12.62
N PHE A 42 -14.46 0.67 13.12
CA PHE A 42 -15.72 -0.07 12.98
C PHE A 42 -16.91 0.69 13.57
N ASN A 43 -16.80 1.16 14.81
CA ASN A 43 -17.87 1.89 15.50
C ASN A 43 -18.25 3.21 14.81
N LYS A 44 -17.33 3.76 14.00
CA LYS A 44 -17.55 4.96 13.17
C LYS A 44 -17.90 4.63 11.70
N GLY A 45 -18.20 3.37 11.42
CA GLY A 45 -18.78 2.91 10.16
C GLY A 45 -17.79 2.42 9.11
N VAL A 46 -16.50 2.22 9.42
CA VAL A 46 -15.58 1.51 8.53
C VAL A 46 -15.93 0.03 8.55
N ASN A 47 -16.23 -0.54 7.39
CA ASN A 47 -16.62 -1.93 7.26
C ASN A 47 -15.76 -2.76 6.29
N TYR A 48 -14.73 -2.18 5.66
CA TYR A 48 -13.80 -2.86 4.75
C TYR A 48 -12.41 -2.96 5.36
N PHE A 49 -11.89 -4.18 5.54
CA PHE A 49 -10.60 -4.47 6.17
C PHE A 49 -9.71 -5.28 5.22
N ASP A 50 -8.54 -4.74 4.87
CA ASP A 50 -7.61 -5.34 3.91
C ASP A 50 -6.39 -5.92 4.60
N THR A 51 -6.13 -7.20 4.38
CA THR A 51 -4.93 -7.91 4.82
C THR A 51 -4.32 -8.74 3.69
N ALA A 52 -3.34 -9.58 3.98
CA ALA A 52 -2.76 -10.55 3.06
C ALA A 52 -2.03 -11.67 3.81
N PHE A 53 -1.94 -12.85 3.19
CA PHE A 53 -1.19 -14.00 3.71
C PHE A 53 0.25 -13.64 4.10
N ILE A 54 0.90 -12.78 3.30
CA ILE A 54 2.30 -12.38 3.51
C ILE A 54 2.49 -11.23 4.50
N TYR A 55 1.43 -10.69 5.11
CA TYR A 55 1.55 -9.66 6.16
C TYR A 55 1.74 -10.33 7.52
N PRO A 56 2.97 -10.35 8.10
CA PRO A 56 3.25 -11.19 9.26
C PRO A 56 2.36 -10.88 10.46
N GLY A 57 1.53 -11.86 10.86
CA GLY A 57 0.62 -11.81 12.00
C GLY A 57 -0.68 -11.04 11.76
N SER A 58 -0.87 -10.39 10.61
CA SER A 58 -2.02 -9.52 10.36
C SER A 58 -3.35 -10.30 10.30
N GLU A 59 -3.41 -11.40 9.53
CA GLU A 59 -4.62 -12.23 9.43
C GLU A 59 -5.04 -12.78 10.82
N ALA A 60 -4.09 -13.27 11.60
CA ALA A 60 -4.39 -13.79 12.94
C ALA A 60 -4.88 -12.71 13.90
N ALA A 61 -4.27 -11.51 13.85
CA ALA A 61 -4.68 -10.40 14.70
C ALA A 61 -6.10 -9.92 14.39
N ILE A 62 -6.45 -9.71 13.11
CA ILE A 62 -7.82 -9.28 12.76
C ILE A 62 -8.85 -10.36 13.01
N GLY A 63 -8.53 -11.63 12.75
CA GLY A 63 -9.42 -12.76 13.05
C GLY A 63 -9.76 -12.83 14.54
N GLU A 64 -8.75 -12.70 15.40
CA GLU A 64 -8.95 -12.67 16.85
C GLU A 64 -9.76 -11.45 17.32
N ILE A 65 -9.48 -10.28 16.77
CA ILE A 65 -10.23 -9.05 17.11
C ILE A 65 -11.69 -9.18 16.69
N PHE A 66 -11.97 -9.70 15.50
CA PHE A 66 -13.34 -9.79 14.99
C PHE A 66 -14.17 -10.84 15.73
N GLU A 67 -13.57 -11.99 16.06
CA GLU A 67 -14.21 -13.02 16.89
C GLU A 67 -14.51 -12.49 18.30
N LYS A 68 -13.50 -11.94 18.99
CA LYS A 68 -13.62 -11.39 20.35
C LYS A 68 -14.71 -10.34 20.47
N ASN A 69 -14.92 -9.53 19.44
CA ASN A 69 -15.87 -8.42 19.43
C ASN A 69 -17.20 -8.75 18.71
N ASN A 70 -17.38 -9.97 18.21
CA ASN A 70 -18.58 -10.43 17.48
C ASN A 70 -18.97 -9.51 16.32
N ILE A 71 -17.98 -9.14 15.48
CA ILE A 71 -18.20 -8.22 14.35
C ILE A 71 -17.94 -8.86 12.98
N ARG A 72 -17.54 -10.17 12.90
CA ARG A 72 -17.19 -10.82 11.63
C ARG A 72 -18.25 -10.63 10.54
N ASP A 73 -19.53 -10.84 10.86
CA ASP A 73 -20.65 -10.74 9.91
C ASP A 73 -21.08 -9.29 9.58
N LYS A 74 -20.44 -8.32 10.22
CA LYS A 74 -20.71 -6.88 10.03
C LYS A 74 -19.64 -6.17 9.22
N VAL A 75 -18.61 -6.90 8.78
CA VAL A 75 -17.46 -6.37 8.07
C VAL A 75 -17.12 -7.20 6.83
N PHE A 76 -16.45 -6.59 5.89
CA PHE A 76 -15.89 -7.23 4.71
C PHE A 76 -14.38 -7.41 4.90
N ILE A 77 -13.91 -8.65 4.78
CA ILE A 77 -12.49 -9.01 4.82
C ILE A 77 -11.97 -9.19 3.38
N ALA A 78 -10.94 -8.43 3.04
CA ALA A 78 -10.13 -8.68 1.87
C ALA A 78 -8.80 -9.31 2.29
N THR A 79 -8.48 -10.49 1.75
CA THR A 79 -7.14 -11.09 1.89
C THR A 79 -6.63 -11.59 0.54
N LYS A 80 -5.36 -12.02 0.48
CA LYS A 80 -4.68 -12.18 -0.79
C LYS A 80 -3.89 -13.49 -0.86
N LEU A 81 -4.07 -14.20 -1.98
CA LEU A 81 -3.30 -15.36 -2.39
C LEU A 81 -1.94 -14.91 -2.97
N PRO A 82 -0.79 -15.39 -2.48
CA PRO A 82 0.51 -15.14 -3.11
C PRO A 82 0.72 -16.07 -4.31
N PRO A 83 0.58 -15.61 -5.57
CA PRO A 83 0.68 -16.45 -6.75
C PRO A 83 2.02 -17.19 -6.85
N GLN A 84 3.10 -16.57 -6.38
CA GLN A 84 4.45 -17.11 -6.47
C GLN A 84 4.62 -18.45 -5.73
N LEU A 85 3.78 -18.71 -4.74
CA LEU A 85 3.82 -19.94 -3.95
C LEU A 85 2.97 -21.06 -4.56
N MET A 86 2.08 -20.75 -5.50
CA MET A 86 1.12 -21.69 -6.06
C MET A 86 1.76 -22.58 -7.12
N ARG A 87 1.62 -23.89 -6.96
CA ARG A 87 2.13 -24.94 -7.88
C ARG A 87 1.06 -25.96 -8.27
N SER A 88 0.03 -26.13 -7.46
CA SER A 88 -1.08 -27.05 -7.71
C SER A 88 -2.32 -26.61 -6.92
N THR A 89 -3.46 -27.24 -7.17
CA THR A 89 -4.74 -27.02 -6.47
C THR A 89 -4.67 -27.41 -5.00
N GLU A 90 -3.92 -28.44 -4.64
CA GLU A 90 -3.75 -28.88 -3.25
C GLU A 90 -3.02 -27.79 -2.43
N ILE A 91 -2.07 -27.09 -3.04
CA ILE A 91 -1.39 -25.96 -2.37
C ILE A 91 -2.34 -24.76 -2.22
N LEU A 92 -3.21 -24.52 -3.22
CA LEU A 92 -4.26 -23.50 -3.11
C LEU A 92 -5.16 -23.77 -1.90
N ASP A 93 -5.71 -24.99 -1.79
CA ASP A 93 -6.58 -25.37 -0.68
C ASP A 93 -5.86 -25.30 0.67
N LYS A 94 -4.64 -25.81 0.74
CA LYS A 94 -3.85 -25.76 1.99
C LYS A 94 -3.64 -24.31 2.45
N LEU A 95 -3.28 -23.41 1.55
CA LEU A 95 -3.04 -22.02 1.89
C LEU A 95 -4.35 -21.31 2.24
N PHE A 96 -5.41 -21.53 1.48
CA PHE A 96 -6.72 -20.96 1.72
C PHE A 96 -7.29 -21.37 3.08
N ASN A 97 -7.23 -22.65 3.41
CA ASN A 97 -7.66 -23.17 4.71
C ASN A 97 -6.83 -22.58 5.87
N GLU A 98 -5.53 -22.39 5.66
CA GLU A 98 -4.68 -21.70 6.66
C GLU A 98 -5.12 -20.23 6.85
N GLN A 99 -5.53 -19.53 5.79
CA GLN A 99 -6.05 -18.17 5.87
C GLN A 99 -7.39 -18.12 6.61
N LEU A 100 -8.33 -19.01 6.31
CA LEU A 100 -9.60 -19.15 7.05
C LEU A 100 -9.35 -19.39 8.54
N LYS A 101 -8.43 -20.28 8.86
CA LYS A 101 -8.04 -20.57 10.25
C LYS A 101 -7.47 -19.33 10.95
N ARG A 102 -6.54 -18.59 10.31
CA ARG A 102 -5.96 -17.36 10.87
C ARG A 102 -7.02 -16.28 11.07
N LEU A 103 -7.89 -16.12 10.10
CA LEU A 103 -8.99 -15.14 10.12
C LEU A 103 -10.15 -15.56 11.01
N ARG A 104 -10.15 -16.80 11.54
CA ARG A 104 -11.21 -17.38 12.40
C ARG A 104 -12.60 -17.25 11.77
N THR A 105 -12.70 -17.61 10.50
CA THR A 105 -13.93 -17.46 9.69
C THR A 105 -14.08 -18.63 8.74
N ASP A 106 -15.30 -18.88 8.30
CA ASP A 106 -15.65 -19.90 7.30
C ASP A 106 -15.66 -19.37 5.86
N HIS A 107 -15.55 -18.04 5.68
CA HIS A 107 -15.56 -17.41 4.35
C HIS A 107 -14.68 -16.15 4.27
N ILE A 108 -14.32 -15.79 3.04
CA ILE A 108 -13.62 -14.55 2.69
C ILE A 108 -14.49 -13.74 1.74
N ASP A 109 -14.70 -12.45 2.07
CA ASP A 109 -15.55 -11.58 1.26
C ASP A 109 -14.86 -11.18 -0.05
N PHE A 110 -13.57 -10.82 -0.01
CA PHE A 110 -12.78 -10.44 -1.19
C PHE A 110 -11.45 -11.20 -1.20
N TYR A 111 -11.30 -12.12 -2.16
CA TYR A 111 -10.09 -12.92 -2.30
C TYR A 111 -9.28 -12.47 -3.52
N LEU A 112 -8.07 -11.93 -3.31
CA LEU A 112 -7.30 -11.29 -4.36
C LEU A 112 -6.08 -12.12 -4.77
N MET A 113 -5.81 -12.21 -6.08
CA MET A 113 -4.51 -12.63 -6.59
C MET A 113 -3.49 -11.53 -6.29
N HIS A 114 -2.50 -11.81 -5.42
CA HIS A 114 -1.60 -10.80 -4.87
C HIS A 114 -0.49 -10.40 -5.85
N MET A 115 -0.24 -9.09 -6.00
CA MET A 115 0.88 -8.55 -6.78
C MET A 115 0.92 -9.04 -8.23
N MET A 116 -0.21 -9.06 -8.89
CA MET A 116 -0.25 -9.29 -10.33
C MET A 116 0.48 -8.15 -11.04
N ALA A 117 1.46 -8.47 -11.88
CA ALA A 117 2.24 -7.48 -12.64
C ALA A 117 2.26 -7.78 -14.14
N ASP A 118 2.01 -9.02 -14.51
CA ASP A 118 2.02 -9.51 -15.88
C ASP A 118 0.92 -10.57 -16.07
N ILE A 119 0.31 -10.59 -17.25
CA ILE A 119 -0.73 -11.59 -17.64
C ILE A 119 -0.22 -13.02 -17.50
N LYS A 120 1.08 -13.26 -17.69
CA LYS A 120 1.71 -14.58 -17.51
C LYS A 120 1.50 -15.17 -16.12
N VAL A 121 1.33 -14.31 -15.08
CA VAL A 121 1.00 -14.78 -13.74
C VAL A 121 -0.39 -15.42 -13.73
N TRP A 122 -1.37 -14.79 -14.36
CA TRP A 122 -2.72 -15.33 -14.50
C TRP A 122 -2.75 -16.59 -15.35
N GLU A 123 -2.08 -16.57 -16.51
CA GLU A 123 -1.97 -17.74 -17.39
C GLU A 123 -1.37 -18.97 -16.68
N ARG A 124 -0.34 -18.75 -15.85
CA ARG A 124 0.23 -19.80 -15.02
C ARG A 124 -0.75 -20.29 -13.94
N LEU A 125 -1.50 -19.40 -13.31
CA LEU A 125 -2.53 -19.82 -12.36
C LEU A 125 -3.63 -20.62 -13.07
N LYS A 126 -4.03 -20.24 -14.27
CA LYS A 126 -4.98 -21.02 -15.08
C LYS A 126 -4.45 -22.43 -15.38
N SER A 127 -3.18 -22.57 -15.72
CA SER A 127 -2.58 -23.88 -16.02
C SER A 127 -2.58 -24.86 -14.83
N ILE A 128 -2.73 -24.36 -13.61
CA ILE A 128 -2.90 -25.18 -12.40
C ILE A 128 -4.36 -25.29 -11.94
N GLY A 129 -5.33 -24.84 -12.75
CA GLY A 129 -6.75 -25.02 -12.48
C GLY A 129 -7.40 -23.97 -11.58
N ILE A 130 -6.82 -22.75 -11.45
CA ILE A 130 -7.35 -21.71 -10.55
C ILE A 130 -8.80 -21.30 -10.87
N GLU A 131 -9.19 -21.25 -12.16
CA GLU A 131 -10.54 -20.81 -12.54
C GLU A 131 -11.61 -21.76 -11.98
N LYS A 132 -11.40 -23.08 -12.16
CA LYS A 132 -12.29 -24.10 -11.59
C LYS A 132 -12.31 -24.07 -10.07
N TRP A 133 -11.13 -23.89 -9.46
CA TRP A 133 -11.00 -23.76 -8.03
C TRP A 133 -11.79 -22.55 -7.47
N ILE A 134 -11.69 -21.39 -8.13
CA ILE A 134 -12.46 -20.18 -7.76
C ILE A 134 -13.97 -20.45 -7.90
N GLU A 135 -14.40 -21.06 -9.00
CA GLU A 135 -15.82 -21.40 -9.23
C GLU A 135 -16.35 -22.28 -8.09
N ASP A 136 -15.61 -23.33 -7.72
CA ASP A 136 -16.02 -24.23 -6.65
C ASP A 136 -16.07 -23.53 -5.28
N LYS A 137 -15.10 -22.64 -4.96
CA LYS A 137 -15.08 -21.85 -3.72
C LYS A 137 -16.19 -20.78 -3.69
N LYS A 138 -16.51 -20.17 -4.83
CA LYS A 138 -17.68 -19.25 -4.91
C LYS A 138 -18.99 -20.02 -4.74
N LYS A 139 -19.12 -21.19 -5.34
CA LYS A 139 -20.31 -22.04 -5.26
C LYS A 139 -20.54 -22.57 -3.83
N SER A 140 -19.49 -22.90 -3.09
CA SER A 140 -19.59 -23.33 -1.68
C SER A 140 -19.85 -22.15 -0.71
N GLY A 141 -19.69 -20.91 -1.17
CA GLY A 141 -19.81 -19.71 -0.34
C GLY A 141 -18.55 -19.35 0.45
N GLU A 142 -17.47 -20.14 0.34
CA GLU A 142 -16.21 -19.87 1.03
C GLU A 142 -15.50 -18.63 0.50
N ILE A 143 -15.69 -18.27 -0.78
CA ILE A 143 -15.25 -16.99 -1.39
C ILE A 143 -16.48 -16.29 -1.95
N ARG A 144 -16.71 -15.03 -1.56
CA ARG A 144 -17.82 -14.25 -2.11
C ARG A 144 -17.44 -13.53 -3.39
N GLN A 145 -16.28 -12.88 -3.41
CA GLN A 145 -15.79 -12.09 -4.55
C GLN A 145 -14.31 -12.35 -4.80
N VAL A 146 -13.90 -12.34 -6.08
CA VAL A 146 -12.52 -12.55 -6.50
C VAL A 146 -11.98 -11.35 -7.24
N GLY A 147 -10.77 -10.95 -6.91
CA GLY A 147 -10.10 -9.84 -7.55
C GLY A 147 -8.59 -10.03 -7.64
N PHE A 148 -7.90 -8.94 -7.91
CA PHE A 148 -6.44 -8.93 -7.92
C PHE A 148 -5.88 -7.61 -7.42
N SER A 149 -4.68 -7.64 -6.83
CA SER A 149 -3.88 -6.44 -6.58
C SER A 149 -2.80 -6.33 -7.66
N TYR A 150 -2.55 -5.10 -8.11
CA TYR A 150 -1.76 -4.85 -9.29
C TYR A 150 -0.55 -3.94 -9.05
N HIS A 151 0.59 -4.35 -9.64
CA HIS A 151 1.83 -3.57 -9.70
C HIS A 151 2.53 -3.80 -11.06
N GLY A 152 2.15 -3.06 -12.06
CA GLY A 152 2.72 -3.11 -13.42
C GLY A 152 2.31 -1.87 -14.21
N ASN A 153 2.53 -1.85 -15.53
CA ASN A 153 2.13 -0.72 -16.37
C ASN A 153 0.64 -0.77 -16.76
N SER A 154 0.10 0.35 -17.22
CA SER A 154 -1.32 0.49 -17.54
C SER A 154 -1.82 -0.43 -18.65
N ASP A 155 -0.98 -0.74 -19.66
CA ASP A 155 -1.37 -1.61 -20.76
C ASP A 155 -1.53 -3.06 -20.30
N MET A 156 -0.63 -3.52 -19.45
CA MET A 156 -0.70 -4.85 -18.86
C MET A 156 -1.87 -4.95 -17.88
N PHE A 157 -2.17 -3.88 -17.14
CA PHE A 157 -3.36 -3.82 -16.27
C PHE A 157 -4.63 -4.06 -17.09
N CYS A 158 -4.82 -3.33 -18.18
CA CYS A 158 -6.00 -3.50 -19.04
C CYS A 158 -6.11 -4.94 -19.56
N LYS A 159 -5.00 -5.57 -19.97
CA LYS A 159 -4.99 -6.98 -20.39
C LYS A 159 -5.45 -7.94 -19.28
N ILE A 160 -5.03 -7.71 -18.05
CA ILE A 160 -5.44 -8.55 -16.90
C ILE A 160 -6.91 -8.32 -16.58
N VAL A 161 -7.38 -7.07 -16.60
CA VAL A 161 -8.81 -6.73 -16.44
C VAL A 161 -9.67 -7.45 -17.47
N ASP A 162 -9.20 -7.55 -18.71
CA ASP A 162 -9.93 -8.19 -19.83
C ASP A 162 -9.85 -9.72 -19.82
N ALA A 163 -8.96 -10.32 -19.03
CA ALA A 163 -8.66 -11.75 -19.08
C ALA A 163 -9.60 -12.63 -18.24
N TYR A 164 -10.40 -12.04 -17.35
CA TYR A 164 -11.30 -12.76 -16.46
C TYR A 164 -12.44 -11.85 -15.99
N ASP A 165 -13.57 -12.41 -15.56
CA ASP A 165 -14.68 -11.64 -14.96
C ASP A 165 -14.40 -11.33 -13.49
N TRP A 166 -13.52 -10.35 -13.27
CA TRP A 166 -13.11 -9.93 -11.95
C TRP A 166 -14.24 -9.19 -11.22
N ASP A 167 -14.39 -9.47 -9.93
CA ASP A 167 -15.37 -8.79 -9.08
C ASP A 167 -14.83 -7.45 -8.56
N MET A 168 -13.51 -7.27 -8.49
CA MET A 168 -12.86 -6.03 -8.07
C MET A 168 -11.37 -6.02 -8.43
N CYS A 169 -10.75 -4.85 -8.37
CA CYS A 169 -9.29 -4.73 -8.43
C CYS A 169 -8.75 -3.74 -7.40
N LEU A 170 -7.48 -3.95 -7.00
CA LEU A 170 -6.76 -3.10 -6.06
C LEU A 170 -5.51 -2.53 -6.74
N ILE A 171 -5.46 -1.21 -6.90
CA ILE A 171 -4.36 -0.51 -7.58
C ILE A 171 -3.69 0.52 -6.69
N GLN A 172 -2.42 0.80 -6.94
CA GLN A 172 -1.76 1.99 -6.41
C GLN A 172 -2.25 3.22 -7.17
N TYR A 173 -2.77 4.22 -6.44
CA TYR A 173 -3.22 5.46 -7.05
C TYR A 173 -3.23 6.61 -6.05
N ASN A 174 -2.73 7.77 -6.45
CA ASN A 174 -2.69 9.01 -5.67
C ASN A 174 -2.36 10.17 -6.62
N TYR A 175 -2.46 11.42 -6.17
CA TYR A 175 -2.25 12.61 -7.01
C TYR A 175 -0.81 12.74 -7.56
N MET A 176 0.18 12.04 -6.98
CA MET A 176 1.56 12.00 -7.51
C MET A 176 1.73 10.95 -8.61
N ASP A 177 1.00 9.83 -8.51
CA ASP A 177 1.18 8.65 -9.35
C ASP A 177 -0.01 8.45 -10.31
N GLU A 178 -0.67 9.55 -10.71
CA GLU A 178 -1.87 9.50 -11.57
C GLU A 178 -1.60 8.79 -12.92
N HIS A 179 -0.38 8.86 -13.42
CA HIS A 179 0.02 8.27 -14.70
C HIS A 179 1.02 7.12 -14.57
N THR A 180 1.24 6.60 -13.36
CA THR A 180 2.15 5.48 -13.12
C THR A 180 1.38 4.21 -12.76
N GLN A 181 1.97 3.06 -13.00
CA GLN A 181 1.37 1.74 -12.83
C GLN A 181 0.05 1.61 -13.62
N ALA A 182 -1.05 1.14 -13.00
CA ALA A 182 -2.36 1.14 -13.62
C ALA A 182 -2.79 2.56 -14.01
N GLY A 183 -2.57 3.50 -13.10
CA GLY A 183 -2.83 4.93 -13.27
C GLY A 183 -4.28 5.24 -13.62
N ARG A 184 -4.53 6.48 -14.06
CA ARG A 184 -5.86 6.92 -14.49
C ARG A 184 -6.40 6.08 -15.65
N LYS A 185 -5.53 5.67 -16.59
CA LYS A 185 -5.93 4.80 -17.72
C LYS A 185 -6.54 3.49 -17.22
N GLY A 186 -5.87 2.82 -16.29
CA GLY A 186 -6.36 1.57 -15.71
C GLY A 186 -7.61 1.77 -14.87
N LEU A 187 -7.65 2.82 -14.03
CA LEU A 187 -8.84 3.18 -13.24
C LEU A 187 -10.09 3.32 -14.12
N MET A 188 -9.98 4.11 -15.18
CA MET A 188 -11.10 4.35 -16.11
C MET A 188 -11.49 3.09 -16.90
N HIS A 189 -10.50 2.23 -17.25
CA HIS A 189 -10.78 0.97 -17.95
C HIS A 189 -11.57 -0.02 -17.06
N ALA A 190 -11.17 -0.19 -15.81
CA ALA A 190 -11.88 -1.03 -14.85
C ALA A 190 -13.29 -0.50 -14.56
N HIS A 191 -13.39 0.83 -14.30
CA HIS A 191 -14.68 1.47 -14.05
C HIS A 191 -15.67 1.30 -15.22
N LYS A 192 -15.21 1.49 -16.46
CA LYS A 192 -16.05 1.29 -17.68
C LYS A 192 -16.58 -0.14 -17.79
N LYS A 193 -15.90 -1.11 -17.21
CA LYS A 193 -16.34 -2.51 -17.12
C LYS A 193 -17.20 -2.82 -15.91
N GLY A 194 -17.52 -1.81 -15.08
CA GLY A 194 -18.28 -2.00 -13.86
C GLY A 194 -17.51 -2.73 -12.75
N ILE A 195 -16.17 -2.76 -12.84
CA ILE A 195 -15.31 -3.39 -11.84
C ILE A 195 -14.97 -2.35 -10.75
N PRO A 196 -15.37 -2.55 -9.50
CA PRO A 196 -15.00 -1.71 -8.37
C PRO A 196 -13.48 -1.60 -8.21
N VAL A 197 -12.97 -0.38 -8.04
CA VAL A 197 -11.54 -0.12 -7.89
C VAL A 197 -11.23 0.33 -6.48
N MET A 198 -10.47 -0.49 -5.77
CA MET A 198 -9.91 -0.17 -4.46
C MET A 198 -8.51 0.45 -4.63
N ILE A 199 -8.19 1.40 -3.77
CA ILE A 199 -6.92 2.15 -3.86
C ILE A 199 -5.99 1.77 -2.70
N MET A 200 -4.76 1.38 -3.02
CA MET A 200 -3.66 1.25 -2.07
C MET A 200 -2.64 2.37 -2.24
N GLU A 201 -1.83 2.60 -1.23
CA GLU A 201 -0.78 3.65 -1.19
C GLU A 201 -1.30 5.07 -1.48
N PRO A 202 -2.43 5.51 -0.92
CA PRO A 202 -2.98 6.85 -1.15
C PRO A 202 -2.02 7.96 -0.75
N LEU A 203 -1.12 7.68 0.21
CA LEU A 203 -0.14 8.62 0.75
C LEU A 203 1.32 8.22 0.43
N ARG A 204 1.56 7.32 -0.55
CA ARG A 204 2.89 6.77 -0.88
C ARG A 204 3.65 6.32 0.38
N GLY A 205 3.00 5.52 1.22
CA GLY A 205 3.59 5.06 2.48
C GLY A 205 3.80 6.16 3.51
N GLY A 206 3.04 7.26 3.46
CA GLY A 206 3.12 8.43 4.34
C GLY A 206 4.08 9.52 3.83
N ARG A 207 4.70 9.35 2.66
CA ARG A 207 5.66 10.33 2.12
C ARG A 207 4.99 11.62 1.66
N LEU A 208 3.74 11.56 1.21
CA LEU A 208 2.95 12.74 0.85
C LEU A 208 2.52 13.57 2.06
N VAL A 209 2.90 13.16 3.28
CA VAL A 209 2.64 13.88 4.52
C VAL A 209 3.95 14.27 5.21
N ASN A 210 4.83 13.28 5.42
CA ASN A 210 5.99 13.44 6.30
C ASN A 210 7.25 13.99 5.59
N ASN A 211 7.37 13.82 4.27
CA ASN A 211 8.60 14.10 3.52
C ASN A 211 8.40 15.16 2.42
N LEU A 212 7.48 16.10 2.64
CA LEU A 212 7.22 17.19 1.72
C LEU A 212 8.36 18.20 1.74
N PRO A 213 8.86 18.70 0.57
CA PRO A 213 9.77 19.81 0.50
C PRO A 213 9.11 21.10 1.00
N ALA A 214 9.93 22.08 1.42
CA ALA A 214 9.44 23.36 1.96
C ALA A 214 8.48 24.08 1.01
N GLU A 215 8.79 24.09 -0.29
CA GLU A 215 7.95 24.69 -1.32
C GLU A 215 6.55 24.05 -1.38
N ALA A 216 6.47 22.70 -1.32
CA ALA A 216 5.17 22.02 -1.31
C ALA A 216 4.35 22.35 -0.06
N LYS A 217 5.00 22.46 1.10
CA LYS A 217 4.35 22.88 2.35
C LYS A 217 3.82 24.29 2.27
N GLN A 218 4.61 25.20 1.67
CA GLN A 218 4.22 26.59 1.45
C GLN A 218 2.98 26.66 0.56
N ILE A 219 2.95 25.92 -0.57
CA ILE A 219 1.79 25.88 -1.48
C ILE A 219 0.53 25.48 -0.73
N PHE A 220 0.58 24.45 0.13
CA PHE A 220 -0.56 24.05 0.96
C PHE A 220 -0.98 25.15 1.95
N SER A 221 -0.02 25.83 2.59
CA SER A 221 -0.31 26.88 3.58
C SER A 221 -0.87 28.17 3.00
N GLU A 222 -0.58 28.46 1.74
CA GLU A 222 -1.09 29.62 1.00
C GLU A 222 -2.50 29.40 0.44
N HIS A 223 -2.99 28.16 0.42
CA HIS A 223 -4.33 27.87 -0.09
C HIS A 223 -5.40 28.40 0.88
N PRO A 224 -6.49 29.04 0.39
CA PRO A 224 -7.52 29.60 1.27
C PRO A 224 -8.25 28.54 2.12
N VAL A 225 -8.41 27.34 1.59
CA VAL A 225 -8.96 26.21 2.36
C VAL A 225 -7.83 25.45 3.04
N GLN A 226 -7.90 25.36 4.36
CA GLN A 226 -6.84 24.76 5.16
C GLN A 226 -7.15 23.30 5.46
N HIS A 227 -6.54 22.40 4.70
CA HIS A 227 -6.51 20.95 4.93
C HIS A 227 -5.08 20.48 5.14
N THR A 228 -4.89 19.44 5.94
CA THR A 228 -3.59 18.77 6.04
C THR A 228 -3.23 18.11 4.70
N PRO A 229 -1.95 17.86 4.42
CA PRO A 229 -1.54 17.12 3.22
C PRO A 229 -2.21 15.74 3.10
N ALA A 230 -2.50 15.07 4.22
CA ALA A 230 -3.25 13.80 4.22
C ALA A 230 -4.70 14.00 3.78
N GLN A 231 -5.38 15.00 4.34
CA GLN A 231 -6.76 15.34 3.97
C GLN A 231 -6.87 15.70 2.48
N TRP A 232 -5.96 16.50 1.94
CA TRP A 232 -5.91 16.80 0.51
C TRP A 232 -5.76 15.56 -0.36
N ALA A 233 -4.88 14.62 0.04
CA ALA A 233 -4.66 13.39 -0.73
C ALA A 233 -5.89 12.47 -0.71
N PHE A 234 -6.56 12.33 0.45
CA PHE A 234 -7.80 11.55 0.55
C PHE A 234 -8.96 12.22 -0.19
N ARG A 235 -9.14 13.54 -0.06
CA ARG A 235 -10.16 14.29 -0.79
C ARG A 235 -9.99 14.15 -2.28
N TRP A 236 -8.77 14.21 -2.80
CA TRP A 236 -8.50 13.99 -4.23
C TRP A 236 -8.96 12.60 -4.70
N LEU A 237 -8.82 11.58 -3.90
CA LEU A 237 -9.30 10.24 -4.21
C LEU A 237 -10.82 10.11 -4.10
N TYR A 238 -11.40 10.61 -3.01
CA TYR A 238 -12.85 10.53 -2.79
C TYR A 238 -13.66 11.38 -3.77
N ASN A 239 -13.07 12.44 -4.31
CA ASN A 239 -13.63 13.29 -5.36
C ASN A 239 -14.00 12.53 -6.64
N GLN A 240 -13.36 11.36 -6.88
CA GLN A 240 -13.51 10.58 -8.10
C GLN A 240 -14.58 9.48 -7.92
N PRO A 241 -15.64 9.46 -8.75
CA PRO A 241 -16.70 8.44 -8.64
C PRO A 241 -16.21 7.02 -8.97
N GLU A 242 -15.11 6.91 -9.73
CA GLU A 242 -14.51 5.64 -10.14
C GLU A 242 -13.77 4.91 -9.02
N VAL A 243 -13.44 5.61 -7.93
CA VAL A 243 -12.76 5.04 -6.77
C VAL A 243 -13.78 4.49 -5.79
N SER A 244 -13.74 3.20 -5.49
CA SER A 244 -14.73 2.57 -4.59
C SER A 244 -14.31 2.65 -3.12
N VAL A 245 -13.09 2.20 -2.79
CA VAL A 245 -12.55 2.19 -1.42
C VAL A 245 -11.10 2.69 -1.45
N VAL A 246 -10.72 3.52 -0.47
CA VAL A 246 -9.34 3.96 -0.28
C VAL A 246 -8.77 3.34 0.98
N LEU A 247 -7.74 2.51 0.85
CA LEU A 247 -7.10 1.82 1.97
C LEU A 247 -6.13 2.75 2.70
N SER A 248 -6.28 2.87 4.01
CA SER A 248 -5.32 3.56 4.87
C SER A 248 -4.74 2.65 5.94
N GLY A 249 -3.41 2.63 6.05
CA GLY A 249 -2.67 1.94 7.10
C GLY A 249 -2.56 2.80 8.36
N MET A 250 -3.67 3.03 9.03
CA MET A 250 -3.78 3.83 10.24
C MET A 250 -3.16 3.10 11.44
N ASN A 251 -2.16 3.71 12.07
CA ASN A 251 -1.44 3.13 13.19
C ASN A 251 -1.40 4.02 14.45
N SER A 252 -2.25 5.03 14.50
CA SER A 252 -2.58 5.83 15.68
C SER A 252 -4.06 6.19 15.66
N GLU A 253 -4.62 6.51 16.84
CA GLU A 253 -6.02 6.92 16.99
C GLU A 253 -6.30 8.21 16.23
N GLU A 254 -5.37 9.17 16.27
CA GLU A 254 -5.46 10.43 15.53
C GLU A 254 -5.62 10.20 14.02
N MET A 255 -4.84 9.26 13.45
CA MET A 255 -4.97 8.92 12.03
C MET A 255 -6.34 8.30 11.72
N VAL A 256 -6.86 7.45 12.62
CA VAL A 256 -8.20 6.85 12.46
C VAL A 256 -9.27 7.94 12.44
N GLU A 257 -9.24 8.84 13.43
CA GLU A 257 -10.20 9.92 13.58
C GLU A 257 -10.17 10.90 12.39
N ASP A 258 -8.97 11.37 12.01
CA ASP A 258 -8.80 12.35 10.93
C ASP A 258 -9.22 11.77 9.56
N ASN A 259 -8.85 10.51 9.28
CA ASN A 259 -9.23 9.86 8.03
C ASN A 259 -10.73 9.58 7.95
N ILE A 260 -11.36 9.18 9.06
CA ILE A 260 -12.81 8.98 9.13
C ILE A 260 -13.55 10.31 8.92
N LYS A 261 -13.09 11.38 9.57
CA LYS A 261 -13.64 12.72 9.37
C LYS A 261 -13.58 13.10 7.90
N THR A 262 -12.39 13.01 7.30
CA THR A 262 -12.17 13.33 5.88
C THR A 262 -13.08 12.50 4.97
N ALA A 263 -13.15 11.18 5.18
CA ALA A 263 -14.00 10.28 4.40
C ALA A 263 -15.51 10.55 4.57
N SER A 264 -15.92 11.07 5.73
CA SER A 264 -17.31 11.37 6.01
C SER A 264 -17.78 12.71 5.42
N GLU A 265 -16.85 13.67 5.29
CA GLU A 265 -17.15 15.03 4.83
C GLU A 265 -17.00 15.20 3.32
N THR A 266 -16.12 14.45 2.66
CA THR A 266 -15.78 14.64 1.24
C THR A 266 -16.93 14.17 0.32
N GLU A 267 -17.33 15.02 -0.63
CA GLU A 267 -18.28 14.67 -1.69
C GLU A 267 -17.57 14.33 -3.02
N ILE A 268 -18.26 13.60 -3.89
CA ILE A 268 -17.81 13.38 -5.25
C ILE A 268 -17.92 14.70 -6.02
N GLY A 269 -16.86 15.07 -6.74
CA GLY A 269 -16.83 16.28 -7.57
C GLY A 269 -16.70 17.59 -6.76
N GLU A 270 -16.32 17.53 -5.47
CA GLU A 270 -16.22 18.74 -4.63
C GLU A 270 -14.97 19.60 -4.90
N LEU A 271 -13.89 18.99 -5.44
CA LEU A 271 -12.66 19.74 -5.69
C LEU A 271 -12.87 20.77 -6.80
N THR A 272 -12.51 22.01 -6.48
CA THR A 272 -12.55 23.11 -7.43
C THR A 272 -11.33 23.08 -8.37
N VAL A 273 -11.40 23.83 -9.47
CA VAL A 273 -10.25 24.03 -10.37
C VAL A 273 -9.02 24.56 -9.62
N ASN A 274 -9.24 25.46 -8.64
CA ASN A 274 -8.15 26.02 -7.83
C ASN A 274 -7.49 24.95 -6.94
N ASP A 275 -8.27 24.01 -6.39
CA ASP A 275 -7.76 22.88 -5.60
C ASP A 275 -6.90 21.95 -6.47
N GLU A 276 -7.35 21.65 -7.69
CA GLU A 276 -6.59 20.82 -8.63
C GLU A 276 -5.30 21.49 -9.09
N GLU A 277 -5.34 22.79 -9.39
CA GLU A 277 -4.14 23.55 -9.75
C GLU A 277 -3.14 23.63 -8.61
N MET A 278 -3.61 23.83 -7.37
CA MET A 278 -2.77 23.76 -6.19
C MET A 278 -2.08 22.40 -6.09
N LEU A 279 -2.81 21.29 -6.22
CA LEU A 279 -2.22 19.94 -6.19
C LEU A 279 -1.21 19.73 -7.33
N LYS A 280 -1.45 20.22 -8.53
CA LYS A 280 -0.47 20.17 -9.65
C LYS A 280 0.82 20.92 -9.31
N ARG A 281 0.72 22.08 -8.68
CA ARG A 281 1.89 22.84 -8.19
C ARG A 281 2.66 22.06 -7.12
N VAL A 282 1.94 21.42 -6.18
CA VAL A 282 2.53 20.54 -5.15
C VAL A 282 3.30 19.38 -5.79
N VAL A 283 2.69 18.71 -6.76
CA VAL A 283 3.33 17.61 -7.53
C VAL A 283 4.63 18.09 -8.20
N LYS A 284 4.60 19.25 -8.84
CA LYS A 284 5.78 19.84 -9.47
C LYS A 284 6.89 20.12 -8.45
N ALA A 285 6.56 20.72 -7.32
CA ALA A 285 7.51 21.01 -6.23
C ALA A 285 8.14 19.73 -5.65
N ILE A 286 7.34 18.66 -5.45
CA ILE A 286 7.85 17.38 -4.96
C ILE A 286 8.80 16.77 -6.00
N ASN A 287 8.39 16.69 -7.28
CA ASN A 287 9.18 16.08 -8.35
C ASN A 287 10.51 16.81 -8.58
N ALA A 288 10.58 18.11 -8.39
CA ALA A 288 11.81 18.88 -8.51
C ALA A 288 12.90 18.45 -7.50
N LYS A 289 12.52 17.86 -6.38
CA LYS A 289 13.42 17.41 -5.30
C LYS A 289 13.54 15.89 -5.17
N LEU A 290 12.64 15.13 -5.79
CA LEU A 290 12.62 13.68 -5.70
C LEU A 290 13.72 13.06 -6.57
N LYS A 291 14.61 12.28 -5.96
CA LYS A 291 15.67 11.53 -6.66
C LYS A 291 15.29 10.09 -6.95
N VAL A 292 14.61 9.43 -6.00
CA VAL A 292 14.19 8.04 -6.14
C VAL A 292 12.71 7.90 -5.78
N GLY A 293 11.90 7.39 -6.71
CA GLY A 293 10.45 7.20 -6.54
C GLY A 293 10.05 6.07 -5.58
N CYS A 294 10.89 5.71 -4.61
CA CYS A 294 10.60 4.66 -3.65
C CYS A 294 9.45 5.03 -2.72
N THR A 295 8.45 4.14 -2.56
CA THR A 295 7.29 4.33 -1.66
C THR A 295 7.50 3.75 -0.25
N GLY A 296 8.61 3.02 -0.03
CA GLY A 296 8.90 2.38 1.26
C GLY A 296 8.05 1.12 1.53
N CYS A 297 7.51 0.47 0.52
CA CYS A 297 6.67 -0.73 0.65
C CYS A 297 7.40 -1.94 1.25
N GLY A 298 8.74 -2.01 1.10
CA GLY A 298 9.57 -3.06 1.71
C GLY A 298 9.64 -4.37 0.93
N TYR A 299 9.03 -4.50 -0.25
CA TYR A 299 9.08 -5.76 -1.05
C TYR A 299 10.48 -6.13 -1.55
N CYS A 300 11.40 -5.17 -1.61
CA CYS A 300 12.81 -5.40 -1.90
C CYS A 300 13.61 -6.04 -0.75
N MET A 301 12.99 -6.25 0.41
CA MET A 301 13.62 -6.85 1.59
C MET A 301 13.20 -8.31 1.80
N PRO A 302 14.05 -9.17 2.40
CA PRO A 302 15.39 -8.86 2.91
C PRO A 302 16.46 -8.78 1.80
N CYS A 303 17.38 -7.83 1.94
CA CYS A 303 18.56 -7.76 1.08
C CYS A 303 19.62 -8.79 1.54
N PRO A 304 20.24 -9.58 0.63
CA PRO A 304 21.28 -10.54 1.02
C PRO A 304 22.49 -9.91 1.72
N GLN A 305 22.78 -8.65 1.41
CA GLN A 305 23.82 -7.86 2.08
C GLN A 305 23.29 -7.06 3.27
N ASN A 306 22.11 -7.35 3.75
CA ASN A 306 21.48 -6.66 4.87
C ASN A 306 21.43 -5.13 4.73
N ILE A 307 21.21 -4.61 3.50
CA ILE A 307 21.02 -3.17 3.25
C ILE A 307 19.55 -2.81 3.51
N ASN A 308 19.31 -1.78 4.31
CA ASN A 308 17.98 -1.17 4.42
C ASN A 308 17.72 -0.27 3.20
N ILE A 309 17.26 -0.88 2.09
CA ILE A 309 17.10 -0.21 0.79
C ILE A 309 16.14 0.96 0.88
N SER A 310 14.95 0.75 1.46
CA SER A 310 13.93 1.79 1.56
C SER A 310 14.33 2.93 2.51
N GLY A 311 15.02 2.62 3.60
CA GLY A 311 15.59 3.61 4.51
C GLY A 311 16.70 4.43 3.85
N THR A 312 17.55 3.80 3.05
CA THR A 312 18.60 4.48 2.26
C THR A 312 17.97 5.48 1.28
N PHE A 313 16.96 5.07 0.53
CA PHE A 313 16.29 5.96 -0.43
C PHE A 313 15.48 7.07 0.25
N SER A 314 14.94 6.82 1.44
CA SER A 314 14.33 7.88 2.26
C SER A 314 15.36 8.94 2.63
N ALA A 315 16.50 8.53 3.15
CA ALA A 315 17.60 9.43 3.52
C ALA A 315 18.16 10.19 2.30
N TYR A 316 18.30 9.50 1.15
CA TYR A 316 18.78 10.09 -0.08
C TYR A 316 17.82 11.17 -0.61
N ASN A 317 16.53 10.88 -0.67
CA ASN A 317 15.53 11.88 -1.04
C ASN A 317 15.52 13.07 -0.06
N ARG A 318 15.61 12.80 1.25
CA ARG A 318 15.58 13.83 2.29
C ARG A 318 16.77 14.76 2.26
N HIS A 319 17.92 14.28 1.80
CA HIS A 319 19.12 15.11 1.55
C HIS A 319 18.79 16.26 0.59
N PHE A 320 17.96 16.03 -0.46
CA PHE A 320 17.62 17.03 -1.47
C PHE A 320 16.30 17.76 -1.17
N SER A 321 15.35 17.11 -0.52
CA SER A 321 14.03 17.71 -0.25
C SER A 321 14.00 18.60 0.99
N ASP A 322 14.90 18.37 1.96
CA ASP A 322 14.94 19.10 3.23
C ASP A 322 16.34 19.73 3.44
N SER A 323 17.31 18.91 3.89
CA SER A 323 18.69 19.36 4.04
C SER A 323 19.67 18.19 4.03
N SER A 324 20.94 18.47 3.68
CA SER A 324 22.03 17.50 3.73
C SER A 324 22.23 16.91 5.15
N PHE A 325 22.05 17.72 6.19
CA PHE A 325 22.13 17.28 7.58
C PHE A 325 21.02 16.29 7.96
N LYS A 326 19.77 16.57 7.55
CA LYS A 326 18.65 15.66 7.81
C LYS A 326 18.77 14.36 7.02
N GLY A 327 19.22 14.42 5.76
CA GLY A 327 19.56 13.23 4.97
C GLY A 327 20.64 12.38 5.65
N PHE A 328 21.71 13.02 6.13
CA PHE A 328 22.77 12.38 6.88
C PHE A 328 22.26 11.68 8.16
N THR A 329 21.51 12.39 9.00
CA THR A 329 20.99 11.83 10.25
C THR A 329 20.04 10.65 10.02
N GLU A 330 19.22 10.73 8.99
CA GLU A 330 18.33 9.63 8.60
C GLU A 330 19.09 8.44 8.06
N TYR A 331 20.17 8.67 7.28
CA TYR A 331 21.01 7.60 6.80
C TYR A 331 21.77 6.87 7.92
N VAL A 332 22.31 7.60 8.88
CA VAL A 332 22.92 7.01 10.08
C VAL A 332 21.93 6.11 10.84
N LYS A 333 20.67 6.56 10.98
CA LYS A 333 19.61 5.73 11.58
C LYS A 333 19.30 4.50 10.73
N ALA A 334 19.18 4.68 9.41
CA ALA A 334 18.86 3.60 8.48
C ALA A 334 19.94 2.51 8.47
N THR A 335 21.20 2.87 8.72
CA THR A 335 22.36 1.93 8.69
C THR A 335 22.81 1.46 10.08
N ASN A 336 22.19 1.89 11.16
CA ASN A 336 22.58 1.52 12.53
C ASN A 336 22.62 -0.01 12.77
N LYS A 337 21.64 -0.75 12.18
CA LYS A 337 21.55 -2.21 12.24
C LYS A 337 21.68 -2.89 10.88
N PHE A 338 22.00 -2.13 9.85
CA PHE A 338 22.03 -2.55 8.46
C PHE A 338 23.35 -2.14 7.81
N ALA A 339 23.70 -2.80 6.71
CA ALA A 339 24.85 -2.45 5.91
C ALA A 339 24.67 -1.13 5.15
N PRO A 340 25.73 -0.38 4.86
CA PRO A 340 25.67 0.81 4.03
C PRO A 340 25.32 0.48 2.58
N ALA A 341 24.90 1.49 1.81
CA ALA A 341 24.51 1.33 0.41
C ALA A 341 25.65 0.80 -0.46
N SER A 342 26.90 1.20 -0.16
CA SER A 342 28.12 0.71 -0.84
C SER A 342 28.38 -0.79 -0.70
N ALA A 343 27.73 -1.46 0.25
CA ALA A 343 27.80 -2.92 0.39
C ALA A 343 27.00 -3.69 -0.69
N CYS A 344 26.35 -2.99 -1.61
CA CYS A 344 25.57 -3.62 -2.67
C CYS A 344 26.46 -4.40 -3.65
N ILE A 345 26.24 -5.71 -3.74
CA ILE A 345 26.96 -6.63 -4.66
C ILE A 345 26.33 -6.72 -6.06
N GLY A 346 25.29 -5.95 -6.36
CA GLY A 346 24.70 -5.92 -7.69
C GLY A 346 23.84 -7.16 -8.08
N CYS A 347 23.40 -7.99 -7.13
CA CYS A 347 22.71 -9.27 -7.42
C CYS A 347 21.31 -9.13 -8.09
N GLY A 348 20.68 -7.95 -8.09
CA GLY A 348 19.44 -7.65 -8.77
C GLY A 348 18.15 -8.20 -8.15
N LYS A 349 18.20 -9.01 -7.08
CA LYS A 349 17.01 -9.61 -6.45
C LYS A 349 15.95 -8.59 -6.03
N CYS A 350 16.40 -7.43 -5.51
CA CYS A 350 15.51 -6.36 -5.06
C CYS A 350 14.71 -5.71 -6.18
N GLU A 351 15.28 -5.62 -7.39
CA GLU A 351 14.64 -5.02 -8.57
C GLU A 351 13.50 -5.89 -9.10
N GLN A 352 13.63 -7.22 -9.00
CA GLN A 352 12.59 -8.18 -9.40
C GLN A 352 11.30 -8.05 -8.59
N HIS A 353 11.39 -7.50 -7.37
CA HIS A 353 10.26 -7.33 -6.45
C HIS A 353 9.85 -5.87 -6.28
N CYS A 354 10.45 -4.93 -7.01
CA CYS A 354 10.16 -3.52 -6.87
C CYS A 354 8.90 -3.13 -7.67
N PRO A 355 7.77 -2.78 -7.01
CA PRO A 355 6.55 -2.38 -7.71
C PRO A 355 6.72 -1.08 -8.49
N GLN A 356 7.72 -0.25 -8.12
CA GLN A 356 8.01 1.03 -8.75
C GLN A 356 9.02 0.92 -9.90
N SER A 357 9.46 -0.28 -10.25
CA SER A 357 10.46 -0.54 -11.30
C SER A 357 11.74 0.30 -11.15
N ILE A 358 12.16 0.55 -9.90
CA ILE A 358 13.34 1.35 -9.60
C ILE A 358 14.60 0.55 -9.96
N GLU A 359 15.55 1.17 -10.67
CA GLU A 359 16.93 0.65 -10.86
C GLU A 359 17.69 0.71 -9.53
N ILE A 360 17.32 -0.17 -8.58
CA ILE A 360 17.75 -0.10 -7.17
C ILE A 360 19.28 -0.13 -7.05
N ARG A 361 19.95 -0.98 -7.81
CA ARG A 361 21.42 -1.11 -7.79
C ARG A 361 22.09 0.21 -8.13
N LYS A 362 21.68 0.84 -9.23
CA LYS A 362 22.16 2.15 -9.68
C LYS A 362 21.88 3.23 -8.65
N GLN A 363 20.65 3.28 -8.15
CA GLN A 363 20.24 4.27 -7.16
C GLN A 363 20.94 4.10 -5.81
N LEU A 364 21.28 2.87 -5.39
CA LEU A 364 22.10 2.64 -4.20
C LEU A 364 23.53 3.17 -4.38
N GLN A 365 24.13 3.01 -5.57
CA GLN A 365 25.45 3.57 -5.88
C GLN A 365 25.45 5.10 -5.82
N GLU A 366 24.44 5.74 -6.40
CA GLU A 366 24.30 7.20 -6.34
C GLU A 366 24.05 7.69 -4.91
N ALA A 367 23.22 6.98 -4.15
CA ALA A 367 22.99 7.29 -2.74
C ALA A 367 24.27 7.16 -1.91
N ALA A 368 25.09 6.12 -2.15
CA ALA A 368 26.36 5.95 -1.48
C ALA A 368 27.33 7.10 -1.71
N LYS A 369 27.46 7.58 -2.97
CA LYS A 369 28.32 8.74 -3.32
C LYS A 369 27.96 9.99 -2.52
N VAL A 370 26.68 10.21 -2.27
CA VAL A 370 26.18 11.42 -1.59
C VAL A 370 26.16 11.26 -0.07
N LEU A 371 25.74 10.10 0.45
CA LEU A 371 25.47 9.91 1.88
C LEU A 371 26.66 9.35 2.66
N GLU A 372 27.58 8.61 2.01
CA GLU A 372 28.74 7.99 2.67
C GLU A 372 29.95 8.91 2.70
N THR A 373 29.74 10.09 3.22
CA THR A 373 30.77 11.13 3.43
C THR A 373 31.82 10.69 4.45
N PRO A 374 32.99 11.38 4.53
CA PRO A 374 33.97 11.14 5.60
C PRO A 374 33.36 11.21 7.00
N ALA A 375 32.43 12.15 7.24
CA ALA A 375 31.69 12.26 8.50
C ALA A 375 30.84 11.01 8.78
N TYR A 376 30.13 10.47 7.79
CA TYR A 376 29.41 9.21 7.94
C TYR A 376 30.35 8.05 8.29
N LYS A 377 31.48 7.92 7.59
CA LYS A 377 32.47 6.88 7.83
C LYS A 377 33.09 6.93 9.25
N ALA A 378 33.23 8.13 9.79
CA ALA A 378 33.69 8.32 11.17
C ALA A 378 32.64 7.85 12.18
N VAL A 379 31.38 8.27 12.00
CA VAL A 379 30.26 7.91 12.88
C VAL A 379 29.94 6.41 12.80
N SER A 380 29.94 5.81 11.62
CA SER A 380 29.63 4.37 11.44
C SER A 380 30.63 3.44 12.15
N LYS A 381 31.92 3.82 12.25
CA LYS A 381 32.93 3.08 13.03
C LYS A 381 32.60 2.99 14.53
N VAL A 382 31.89 3.96 15.09
CA VAL A 382 31.46 3.95 16.50
C VAL A 382 30.38 2.90 16.73
N PHE A 383 29.48 2.70 15.76
CA PHE A 383 28.40 1.70 15.87
C PHE A 383 28.90 0.28 15.63
N THR A 384 29.93 0.08 14.77
CA THR A 384 30.52 -1.25 14.51
C THR A 384 31.39 -1.75 15.68
N LYS A 385 31.93 -0.87 16.54
CA LYS A 385 32.71 -1.25 17.72
C LYS A 385 31.85 -1.69 18.92
N LYS A 386 30.52 -1.56 18.85
CA LYS A 386 29.58 -1.96 19.92
C LYS A 386 28.88 -3.30 19.64
N LYS A 387 29.29 -4.02 18.63
CA LYS A 387 28.91 -5.40 18.34
C LYS A 387 30.09 -6.32 18.63
#